data_310438c399e5c810459e4bc4274ff200
#
_entry.id   310438c399e5c810459e4bc4274ff200
#
_cell.length_a   1.000
_cell.length_b   1.000
_cell.length_c   1.000
_cell.angle_alpha   90.00
_cell.angle_beta   90.00
_cell.angle_gamma   90.00
#
_symmetry.space_group_name_H-M   'P 1'
#
loop_
_entity.id
_entity.type
_entity.pdbx_description
1 polymer ?
#
loop_
_entity_poly.entity_id
_entity_poly.type
_entity_poly.pdbx_seq_one_letter_code
_entity_poly.pdbx_strand_id
1 'polypeptide(L)'
;MIRYAFDELWTNGKSDRAMFLLQANALAHPDDWSSHDALAGAYENKAQLELALAEYKKALALNPTHEGVLGGISRVKERLNTR
;
A
#
# COMPACT_ATOMS: atom_id res chain seq x y z
N MET A 1 -5.94 8.28 27.43
CA MET A 1 -4.85 8.99 26.75
C MET A 1 -3.60 8.13 26.65
N ILE A 2 -3.04 7.68 27.77
CA ILE A 2 -1.84 6.83 27.75
C ILE A 2 -2.09 5.53 27.01
N ARG A 3 -3.20 4.91 27.25
CA ARG A 3 -3.59 3.69 26.58
C ARG A 3 -3.68 3.87 25.07
N TYR A 4 -4.25 5.00 24.66
CA TYR A 4 -4.37 5.30 23.24
C TYR A 4 -3.00 5.45 22.59
N ALA A 5 -2.10 6.18 23.22
CA ALA A 5 -0.75 6.36 22.71
C ALA A 5 -0.01 5.02 22.60
N PHE A 6 -0.20 4.17 23.60
CA PHE A 6 0.41 2.84 23.60
C PHE A 6 -0.08 2.00 22.43
N ASP A 7 -1.39 1.99 22.19
CA ASP A 7 -1.98 1.24 21.09
C ASP A 7 -1.47 1.76 19.74
N GLU A 8 -1.32 3.06 19.63
CA GLU A 8 -0.81 3.67 18.42
C GLU A 8 0.63 3.25 18.13
N LEU A 9 1.49 3.27 19.15
CA LEU A 9 2.88 2.84 19.00
C LEU A 9 2.96 1.36 18.61
N TRP A 10 2.14 0.54 19.22
CA TRP A 10 2.11 -0.90 18.92
C TRP A 10 1.70 -1.13 17.47
N THR A 11 0.64 -0.47 17.04
CA THR A 11 0.14 -0.60 15.69
C THR A 11 1.17 -0.12 14.67
N ASN A 12 1.80 1.01 14.95
CA ASN A 12 2.81 1.57 14.05
C ASN A 12 4.02 0.65 13.95
N GLY A 13 4.45 0.04 15.03
CA GLY A 13 5.56 -0.91 15.00
C GLY A 13 5.29 -2.10 14.10
N LYS A 14 4.10 -2.67 14.21
CA LYS A 14 3.68 -3.78 13.35
C LYS A 14 3.58 -3.35 11.90
N SER A 15 3.03 -2.18 11.67
CA SER A 15 2.87 -1.63 10.34
C SER A 15 4.22 -1.40 9.67
N ASP A 16 5.21 -0.91 10.41
CA ASP A 16 6.54 -0.68 9.87
C ASP A 16 7.25 -1.97 9.49
N ARG A 17 7.10 -3.02 10.30
CA ARG A 17 7.64 -4.34 9.97
C ARG A 17 6.99 -4.90 8.71
N ALA A 18 5.68 -4.81 8.64
CA ALA A 18 4.95 -5.28 7.47
C ALA A 18 5.38 -4.51 6.23
N MET A 19 5.53 -3.20 6.34
CA MET A 19 5.98 -2.36 5.25
C MET A 19 7.37 -2.78 4.77
N PHE A 20 8.30 -2.99 5.69
CA PHE A 20 9.65 -3.43 5.34
C PHE A 20 9.64 -4.75 4.57
N LEU A 21 8.85 -5.72 5.06
CA LEU A 21 8.76 -7.03 4.41
C LEU A 21 8.12 -6.92 3.04
N LEU A 22 7.10 -6.09 2.89
CA LEU A 22 6.44 -5.90 1.60
C LEU A 22 7.36 -5.20 0.60
N GLN A 23 8.12 -4.22 1.06
CA GLN A 23 9.11 -3.56 0.21
C GLN A 23 10.19 -4.53 -0.25
N ALA A 24 10.70 -5.35 0.67
CA ALA A 24 11.70 -6.36 0.34
C ALA A 24 11.15 -7.38 -0.67
N ASN A 25 9.91 -7.79 -0.46
CA ASN A 25 9.27 -8.75 -1.37
C ASN A 25 9.08 -8.16 -2.77
N ALA A 26 8.67 -6.92 -2.86
CA ALA A 26 8.51 -6.26 -4.16
C ALA A 26 9.82 -6.09 -4.89
N LEU A 27 10.91 -5.82 -4.17
CA LEU A 27 12.24 -5.76 -4.76
C LEU A 27 12.73 -7.12 -5.24
N ALA A 28 12.42 -8.18 -4.49
CA ALA A 28 12.81 -9.54 -4.86
C ALA A 28 11.99 -10.09 -6.02
N HIS A 29 10.75 -9.64 -6.15
CA HIS A 29 9.83 -10.15 -7.17
C HIS A 29 9.19 -8.98 -7.94
N PRO A 30 9.99 -8.21 -8.70
CA PRO A 30 9.47 -7.01 -9.37
C PRO A 30 8.45 -7.30 -10.47
N ASP A 31 8.41 -8.53 -10.97
CA ASP A 31 7.46 -8.93 -12.01
C ASP A 31 6.18 -9.55 -11.46
N ASP A 32 6.05 -9.61 -10.14
CA ASP A 32 4.87 -10.18 -9.50
C ASP A 32 3.92 -9.03 -9.12
N TRP A 33 2.81 -8.95 -9.85
CA TRP A 33 1.82 -7.87 -9.62
C TRP A 33 1.29 -7.88 -8.18
N SER A 34 1.16 -9.06 -7.57
CA SER A 34 0.62 -9.16 -6.22
C SER A 34 1.55 -8.54 -5.18
N SER A 35 2.85 -8.57 -5.41
CA SER A 35 3.82 -7.91 -4.53
C SER A 35 3.60 -6.40 -4.52
N HIS A 36 3.39 -5.81 -5.68
CA HIS A 36 3.12 -4.38 -5.79
C HIS A 36 1.75 -4.01 -5.23
N ASP A 37 0.74 -4.86 -5.47
CA ASP A 37 -0.60 -4.65 -4.94
C ASP A 37 -0.59 -4.65 -3.41
N ALA A 38 0.09 -5.61 -2.80
CA ALA A 38 0.20 -5.69 -1.34
C ALA A 38 0.92 -4.46 -0.76
N LEU A 39 2.01 -4.05 -1.40
CA LEU A 39 2.76 -2.87 -0.96
C LEU A 39 1.92 -1.60 -1.10
N ALA A 40 1.17 -1.49 -2.20
CA ALA A 40 0.26 -0.37 -2.41
C ALA A 40 -0.78 -0.27 -1.31
N GLY A 41 -1.37 -1.41 -0.93
CA GLY A 41 -2.35 -1.45 0.16
C GLY A 41 -1.76 -0.98 1.48
N ALA A 42 -0.52 -1.37 1.76
CA ALA A 42 0.17 -0.92 2.97
C ALA A 42 0.43 0.59 2.95
N TYR A 43 0.86 1.14 1.83
CA TYR A 43 1.03 2.58 1.69
C TYR A 43 -0.30 3.31 1.87
N GLU A 44 -1.37 2.77 1.30
CA GLU A 44 -2.71 3.34 1.44
C GLU A 44 -3.13 3.39 2.91
N ASN A 45 -2.88 2.33 3.66
CA ASN A 45 -3.19 2.29 5.08
C ASN A 45 -2.42 3.33 5.90
N LYS A 46 -1.24 3.70 5.43
CA LYS A 46 -0.43 4.75 6.06
C LYS A 46 -0.72 6.14 5.50
N ALA A 47 -1.73 6.26 4.66
CA ALA A 47 -2.11 7.51 3.99
C ALA A 47 -0.99 8.08 3.10
N GLN A 48 -0.06 7.24 2.66
CA GLN A 48 0.96 7.61 1.70
C GLN A 48 0.42 7.38 0.30
N LEU A 49 -0.49 8.26 -0.12
CA LEU A 49 -1.34 8.02 -1.28
C LEU A 49 -0.58 8.05 -2.61
N GLU A 50 0.39 8.94 -2.75
CA GLU A 50 1.18 9.01 -3.98
C GLU A 50 2.01 7.73 -4.17
N LEU A 51 2.59 7.20 -3.09
CA LEU A 51 3.35 5.95 -3.16
C LEU A 51 2.43 4.77 -3.43
N ALA A 52 1.25 4.76 -2.81
CA ALA A 52 0.26 3.73 -3.07
C ALA A 52 -0.14 3.72 -4.55
N LEU A 53 -0.39 4.89 -5.11
CA LEU A 53 -0.77 5.00 -6.51
C LEU A 53 0.33 4.47 -7.42
N ALA A 54 1.58 4.80 -7.13
CA ALA A 54 2.72 4.33 -7.92
C ALA A 54 2.81 2.80 -7.93
N GLU A 55 2.63 2.17 -6.75
CA GLU A 55 2.68 0.71 -6.67
C GLU A 55 1.48 0.05 -7.34
N TYR A 56 0.29 0.63 -7.21
CA TYR A 56 -0.88 0.13 -7.92
C TYR A 56 -0.69 0.21 -9.44
N LYS A 57 -0.07 1.27 -9.92
CA LYS A 57 0.21 1.38 -11.36
C LYS A 57 1.19 0.31 -11.84
N LYS A 58 2.19 -0.01 -11.03
CA LYS A 58 3.10 -1.12 -11.36
C LYS A 58 2.36 -2.44 -11.42
N ALA A 59 1.48 -2.69 -10.45
CA ALA A 59 0.67 -3.90 -10.44
C ALA A 59 -0.24 -3.96 -11.68
N LEU A 60 -0.84 -2.83 -12.05
CA LEU A 60 -1.71 -2.76 -13.21
C LEU A 60 -0.95 -3.05 -14.50
N ALA A 61 0.29 -2.57 -14.62
CA ALA A 61 1.12 -2.84 -15.79
C ALA A 61 1.38 -4.34 -15.96
N LEU A 62 1.47 -5.07 -14.85
CA LEU A 62 1.71 -6.52 -14.86
C LEU A 62 0.42 -7.33 -15.00
N ASN A 63 -0.70 -6.79 -14.52
CA ASN A 63 -1.99 -7.49 -14.60
C ASN A 63 -3.09 -6.46 -14.89
N PRO A 64 -3.22 -6.02 -16.15
CA PRO A 64 -4.07 -4.86 -16.51
C PRO A 64 -5.57 -5.05 -16.30
N THR A 65 -6.04 -6.27 -16.16
CA THR A 65 -7.48 -6.53 -16.01
C THR A 65 -7.90 -6.86 -14.58
N HIS A 66 -6.98 -6.77 -13.63
CA HIS A 66 -7.30 -7.13 -12.26
C HIS A 66 -8.17 -6.05 -11.59
N GLU A 67 -9.39 -6.43 -11.25
CA GLU A 67 -10.38 -5.50 -10.69
C GLU A 67 -9.95 -4.90 -9.35
N GLY A 68 -9.31 -5.70 -8.51
CA GLY A 68 -8.82 -5.21 -7.21
C GLY A 68 -7.81 -4.09 -7.35
N VAL A 69 -6.90 -4.21 -8.32
CA VAL A 69 -5.90 -3.17 -8.58
C VAL A 69 -6.58 -1.92 -9.13
N LEU A 70 -7.50 -2.09 -10.08
CA LEU A 70 -8.25 -0.96 -10.65
C LEU A 70 -9.06 -0.24 -9.57
N GLY A 71 -9.70 -0.99 -8.68
CA GLY A 71 -10.44 -0.41 -7.55
C GLY A 71 -9.53 0.35 -6.60
N GLY A 72 -8.34 -0.18 -6.34
CA GLY A 72 -7.34 0.49 -5.51
C GLY A 72 -6.91 1.82 -6.10
N ILE A 73 -6.66 1.86 -7.40
CA ILE A 73 -6.29 3.09 -8.10
C ILE A 73 -7.39 4.13 -8.00
N SER A 74 -8.64 3.73 -8.27
CA SER A 74 -9.79 4.63 -8.16
C SER A 74 -9.92 5.22 -6.77
N ARG A 75 -9.83 4.37 -5.76
CA ARG A 75 -9.97 4.77 -4.37
C ARG A 75 -8.89 5.77 -3.97
N VAL A 76 -7.65 5.49 -4.34
CA VAL A 76 -6.52 6.36 -4.00
C VAL A 76 -6.63 7.70 -4.73
N LYS A 77 -6.99 7.68 -6.01
CA LYS A 77 -7.17 8.91 -6.79
C LYS A 77 -8.26 9.79 -6.18
N GLU A 78 -9.36 9.19 -5.76
CA GLU A 78 -10.43 9.93 -5.12
C GLU A 78 -9.96 10.58 -3.82
N ARG A 79 -9.22 9.86 -3.01
CA ARG A 79 -8.67 10.41 -1.76
C ARG A 79 -7.67 11.54 -2.03
N LEU A 80 -6.86 11.42 -3.07
CA LEU A 80 -5.94 12.48 -3.45
C LEU A 80 -6.67 13.75 -3.90
N ASN A 81 -7.80 13.58 -4.57
CA ASN A 81 -8.61 14.72 -5.03
C ASN A 81 -9.32 15.45 -3.91
N THR A 82 -9.58 14.77 -2.80
CA THR A 82 -10.40 15.33 -1.71
C THR A 82 -9.58 15.87 -0.54
N ARG A 83 -8.26 15.72 -0.55
CA ARG A 83 -7.44 16.21 0.57
C ARG A 83 -6.99 17.65 0.43
#